data_485162803fc8d11d2df58f9545c2a7e8
#
_entry.id   485162803fc8d11d2df58f9545c2a7e8
#
_cell.length_a   1.000
_cell.length_b   1.000
_cell.length_c   1.000
_cell.angle_alpha   90.00
_cell.angle_beta   90.00
_cell.angle_gamma   90.00
#
_symmetry.space_group_name_H-M   'P 1'
#
loop_
_entity.id
_entity.type
_entity.pdbx_description
1 polymer ?
#
loop_
_entity_poly.entity_id
_entity_poly.type
_entity_poly.pdbx_seq_one_letter_code
_entity_poly.pdbx_strand_id
1 'polypeptide(L)'
;TEEEIRRSAERLFTTRYLLGLFDHSSLDEIPYNVVGCKEHRELAYQAAVESCVLLKNDGTLPLSLKDNKRMAVIGPNADSHAALVGNYNGTPPRSITVVEGITRICEDTGWDVTYAEGCLLYDDPSVRKVFQNYRIPEAVALAESCDLAIVCVGLDSTLEGEQGDV
;
A
#
# COMPACT_ATOMS: atom_id res chain seq x y z
N THR A 1 -30.74 38.06 7.19
CA THR A 1 -31.67 38.35 8.28
C THR A 1 -31.78 37.15 9.22
N GLU A 2 -32.24 37.37 10.45
CA GLU A 2 -32.49 36.32 11.45
C GLU A 2 -33.47 35.25 10.92
N GLU A 3 -34.50 35.70 10.20
CA GLU A 3 -35.49 34.83 9.58
C GLU A 3 -34.88 33.88 8.53
N GLU A 4 -33.92 34.34 7.74
CA GLU A 4 -33.23 33.50 6.75
C GLU A 4 -32.36 32.45 7.45
N ILE A 5 -31.65 32.85 8.50
CA ILE A 5 -30.85 31.93 9.32
C ILE A 5 -31.75 30.87 9.97
N ARG A 6 -32.88 31.28 10.56
CA ARG A 6 -33.84 30.38 11.18
C ARG A 6 -34.36 29.35 10.18
N ARG A 7 -34.77 29.80 8.99
CA ARG A 7 -35.26 28.91 7.93
C ARG A 7 -34.22 27.90 7.48
N SER A 8 -32.96 28.33 7.34
CA SER A 8 -31.84 27.45 6.96
C SER A 8 -31.57 26.43 8.08
N ALA A 9 -31.56 26.87 9.33
CA ALA A 9 -31.36 25.99 10.47
C ALA A 9 -32.50 24.95 10.59
N GLU A 10 -33.78 25.37 10.43
CA GLU A 10 -34.93 24.47 10.44
C GLU A 10 -34.79 23.35 9.41
N ARG A 11 -34.41 23.70 8.17
CA ARG A 11 -34.19 22.70 7.10
C ARG A 11 -33.05 21.71 7.44
N LEU A 12 -31.93 22.23 7.95
CA LEU A 12 -30.78 21.41 8.32
C LEU A 12 -31.13 20.47 9.48
N PHE A 13 -31.72 20.99 10.53
CA PHE A 13 -32.06 20.19 11.72
C PHE A 13 -33.21 19.23 11.46
N THR A 14 -34.20 19.59 10.61
CA THR A 14 -35.23 18.64 10.18
C THR A 14 -34.61 17.41 9.52
N THR A 15 -33.68 17.60 8.62
CA THR A 15 -32.98 16.47 7.98
C THR A 15 -32.21 15.61 8.99
N ARG A 16 -31.49 16.24 9.93
CA ARG A 16 -30.79 15.52 11.00
C ARG A 16 -31.73 14.75 11.91
N TYR A 17 -32.88 15.34 12.25
CA TYR A 17 -33.88 14.69 13.05
C TYR A 17 -34.49 13.47 12.35
N LEU A 18 -34.83 13.60 11.07
CA LEU A 18 -35.34 12.48 10.25
C LEU A 18 -34.33 11.34 10.07
N LEU A 19 -33.01 11.66 10.11
CA LEU A 19 -31.95 10.68 10.09
C LEU A 19 -31.69 10.02 11.45
N GLY A 20 -32.41 10.40 12.52
CA GLY A 20 -32.20 9.86 13.86
C GLY A 20 -30.87 10.29 14.51
N LEU A 21 -30.24 11.39 14.05
CA LEU A 21 -28.93 11.82 14.57
C LEU A 21 -28.97 12.36 16.02
N PHE A 22 -30.18 12.54 16.59
CA PHE A 22 -30.38 12.93 17.98
C PHE A 22 -30.81 11.76 18.86
N ASP A 23 -31.04 10.58 18.26
CA ASP A 23 -31.40 9.37 18.96
C ASP A 23 -30.16 8.59 19.33
N HIS A 24 -30.16 7.96 20.50
CA HIS A 24 -29.06 7.09 20.88
C HIS A 24 -29.07 5.81 20.03
N SER A 25 -27.91 5.48 19.47
CA SER A 25 -27.70 4.27 18.67
C SER A 25 -26.71 3.33 19.36
N SER A 26 -26.89 2.03 19.22
CA SER A 26 -25.90 1.05 19.68
C SER A 26 -24.52 1.23 19.01
N LEU A 27 -24.48 1.91 17.86
CA LEU A 27 -23.21 2.25 17.18
C LEU A 27 -22.41 3.31 17.94
N ASP A 28 -23.09 4.17 18.76
CA ASP A 28 -22.44 5.20 19.58
C ASP A 28 -21.60 4.59 20.72
N GLU A 29 -21.87 3.32 21.04
CA GLU A 29 -21.18 2.59 22.10
C GLU A 29 -19.92 1.88 21.60
N ILE A 30 -19.64 1.90 20.28
CA ILE A 30 -18.45 1.27 19.72
C ILE A 30 -17.21 2.03 20.18
N PRO A 31 -16.33 1.42 20.98
CA PRO A 31 -15.18 2.13 21.53
C PRO A 31 -14.10 2.32 20.46
N TYR A 32 -13.32 3.38 20.60
CA TYR A 32 -12.27 3.74 19.64
C TYR A 32 -11.22 2.63 19.45
N ASN A 33 -10.97 1.77 20.44
CA ASN A 33 -10.01 0.67 20.37
C ASN A 33 -10.40 -0.44 19.36
N VAL A 34 -11.61 -0.40 18.80
CA VAL A 34 -12.03 -1.26 17.68
C VAL A 34 -11.31 -0.85 16.39
N VAL A 35 -10.91 0.43 16.26
CA VAL A 35 -10.18 0.93 15.09
C VAL A 35 -8.80 0.25 15.03
N GLY A 36 -8.56 -0.50 13.96
CA GLY A 36 -7.30 -1.23 13.76
C GLY A 36 -7.05 -2.32 14.81
N CYS A 37 -8.09 -2.89 15.41
CA CYS A 37 -7.98 -4.02 16.33
C CYS A 37 -7.32 -5.23 15.64
N LYS A 38 -6.97 -6.25 16.42
CA LYS A 38 -6.29 -7.45 15.91
C LYS A 38 -7.12 -8.13 14.82
N GLU A 39 -8.40 -8.30 15.04
CA GLU A 39 -9.32 -8.96 14.12
C GLU A 39 -9.41 -8.21 12.77
N HIS A 40 -9.48 -6.89 12.80
CA HIS A 40 -9.47 -6.08 11.58
C HIS A 40 -8.15 -6.19 10.82
N ARG A 41 -7.01 -6.26 11.52
CA ARG A 41 -5.71 -6.43 10.87
C ARG A 41 -5.55 -7.82 10.25
N GLU A 42 -6.05 -8.86 10.93
CA GLU A 42 -6.06 -10.23 10.40
C GLU A 42 -6.92 -10.34 9.14
N LEU A 43 -8.10 -9.72 9.16
CA LEU A 43 -8.98 -9.66 7.99
C LEU A 43 -8.33 -8.89 6.83
N ALA A 44 -7.68 -7.75 7.10
CA ALA A 44 -6.95 -6.98 6.10
C ALA A 44 -5.79 -7.77 5.49
N TYR A 45 -5.06 -8.52 6.31
CA TYR A 45 -4.01 -9.42 5.82
C TYR A 45 -4.56 -10.51 4.91
N GLN A 46 -5.63 -11.18 5.33
CA GLN A 46 -6.29 -12.21 4.52
C GLN A 46 -6.79 -11.64 3.19
N ALA A 47 -7.42 -10.48 3.21
CA ALA A 47 -7.89 -9.79 2.00
C ALA A 47 -6.72 -9.47 1.05
N ALA A 48 -5.59 -9.01 1.58
CA ALA A 48 -4.39 -8.73 0.78
C ALA A 48 -3.84 -10.01 0.12
N VAL A 49 -3.79 -11.12 0.85
CA VAL A 49 -3.35 -12.41 0.29
C VAL A 49 -4.29 -12.88 -0.82
N GLU A 50 -5.60 -12.81 -0.59
CA GLU A 50 -6.62 -13.24 -1.55
C GLU A 50 -6.76 -12.32 -2.76
N SER A 51 -6.28 -11.08 -2.68
CA SER A 51 -6.26 -10.13 -3.80
C SER A 51 -5.15 -10.40 -4.81
N CYS A 52 -4.15 -11.20 -4.46
CA CYS A 52 -3.05 -11.54 -5.36
C CYS A 52 -3.53 -12.47 -6.48
N VAL A 53 -3.25 -12.10 -7.73
CA VAL A 53 -3.61 -12.90 -8.91
C VAL A 53 -2.36 -13.43 -9.60
N LEU A 54 -2.22 -14.77 -9.64
CA LEU A 54 -1.13 -15.41 -10.36
C LEU A 54 -1.45 -15.49 -11.85
N LEU A 55 -0.90 -14.56 -12.63
CA LEU A 55 -1.14 -14.47 -14.08
C LEU A 55 -0.40 -15.55 -14.87
N LYS A 56 0.79 -15.91 -14.41
CA LYS A 56 1.63 -16.94 -15.05
C LYS A 56 2.58 -17.57 -14.05
N ASN A 57 2.78 -18.87 -14.13
CA ASN A 57 3.81 -19.59 -13.39
C ASN A 57 4.34 -20.75 -14.25
N ASP A 58 5.62 -20.79 -14.46
CA ASP A 58 6.32 -21.85 -15.19
C ASP A 58 6.99 -22.87 -14.25
N GLY A 59 6.58 -22.90 -13.00
CA GLY A 59 7.12 -23.77 -11.96
C GLY A 59 8.13 -23.09 -11.03
N THR A 60 8.35 -21.78 -11.17
CA THR A 60 9.18 -21.00 -10.25
C THR A 60 8.54 -20.89 -8.86
N LEU A 61 7.23 -20.74 -8.80
CA LEU A 61 6.47 -20.68 -7.54
C LEU A 61 5.77 -22.02 -7.24
N PRO A 62 5.66 -22.40 -5.94
CA PRO A 62 6.15 -21.71 -4.75
C PRO A 62 7.66 -21.81 -4.57
N LEU A 63 8.28 -20.78 -3.97
CA LEU A 63 9.71 -20.79 -3.65
C LEU A 63 10.00 -21.77 -2.50
N SER A 64 11.11 -22.50 -2.62
CA SER A 64 11.67 -23.27 -1.52
C SER A 64 12.60 -22.40 -0.68
N LEU A 65 12.26 -22.13 0.57
CA LEU A 65 13.13 -21.37 1.49
C LEU A 65 14.19 -22.21 2.21
N LYS A 66 14.40 -23.47 1.79
CA LYS A 66 15.36 -24.40 2.43
C LYS A 66 16.79 -24.23 1.94
N ASP A 67 16.97 -23.57 0.80
CA ASP A 67 18.26 -23.38 0.19
C ASP A 67 18.85 -22.02 0.57
N ASN A 68 20.17 -21.97 0.80
CA ASN A 68 20.87 -20.69 1.01
C ASN A 68 21.04 -20.00 -0.34
N LYS A 69 20.27 -18.96 -0.59
CA LYS A 69 20.25 -18.23 -1.86
C LYS A 69 20.21 -16.73 -1.62
N ARG A 70 20.52 -15.99 -2.66
CA ARG A 70 20.43 -14.53 -2.67
C ARG A 70 19.24 -14.09 -3.50
N MET A 71 18.47 -13.16 -2.95
CA MET A 71 17.26 -12.60 -3.56
C MET A 71 17.44 -11.09 -3.75
N ALA A 72 17.23 -10.62 -4.96
CA ALA A 72 17.10 -9.20 -5.25
C ALA A 72 15.61 -8.82 -5.21
N VAL A 73 15.25 -7.79 -4.45
CA VAL A 73 13.93 -7.15 -4.52
C VAL A 73 14.12 -5.78 -5.16
N ILE A 74 13.52 -5.57 -6.32
CA ILE A 74 13.83 -4.44 -7.21
C ILE A 74 12.54 -3.69 -7.55
N GLY A 75 12.63 -2.40 -7.65
CA GLY A 75 11.58 -1.56 -8.20
C GLY A 75 11.11 -0.44 -7.27
N PRO A 76 10.48 0.60 -7.84
CA PRO A 76 10.04 1.78 -7.09
C PRO A 76 8.93 1.47 -6.06
N ASN A 77 8.14 0.42 -6.29
CA ASN A 77 7.06 0.01 -5.37
C ASN A 77 7.52 -0.99 -4.31
N ALA A 78 8.76 -1.50 -4.39
CA ALA A 78 9.23 -2.56 -3.50
C ALA A 78 9.33 -2.10 -2.03
N ASP A 79 9.79 -0.86 -1.80
CA ASP A 79 9.94 -0.26 -0.47
C ASP A 79 9.15 1.06 -0.35
N SER A 80 7.97 1.11 -0.94
CA SER A 80 7.11 2.31 -0.93
C SER A 80 5.91 2.13 0.00
N HIS A 81 5.83 2.95 1.05
CA HIS A 81 4.64 3.03 1.88
C HIS A 81 3.46 3.69 1.14
N ALA A 82 3.73 4.60 0.20
CA ALA A 82 2.71 5.24 -0.63
C ALA A 82 1.98 4.24 -1.52
N ALA A 83 2.70 3.25 -2.06
CA ALA A 83 2.10 2.20 -2.89
C ALA A 83 1.15 1.26 -2.12
N LEU A 84 1.21 1.23 -0.78
CA LEU A 84 0.35 0.40 0.07
C LEU A 84 -1.00 1.05 0.40
N VAL A 85 -1.18 2.31 0.07
CA VAL A 85 -2.41 3.07 0.35
C VAL A 85 -3.01 3.58 -0.94
N GLY A 86 -4.35 3.50 -1.04
CA GLY A 86 -5.09 4.07 -2.16
C GLY A 86 -5.52 5.51 -1.88
N ASN A 87 -6.43 6.02 -2.70
CA ASN A 87 -7.12 7.27 -2.40
C ASN A 87 -7.97 7.12 -1.13
N TYR A 88 -8.21 8.24 -0.43
CA TYR A 88 -9.07 8.29 0.77
C TYR A 88 -8.63 7.36 1.91
N ASN A 89 -7.34 7.09 2.01
CA ASN A 89 -6.80 6.27 3.09
C ASN A 89 -6.83 7.00 4.43
N GLY A 90 -6.92 6.22 5.50
CA GLY A 90 -6.57 6.66 6.85
C GLY A 90 -5.08 6.53 7.11
N THR A 91 -4.64 6.88 8.30
CA THR A 91 -3.26 6.62 8.75
C THR A 91 -3.21 5.23 9.37
N PRO A 92 -2.61 4.24 8.72
CA PRO A 92 -2.47 2.92 9.31
C PRO A 92 -1.49 2.98 10.50
N PRO A 93 -1.74 2.25 11.59
CA PRO A 93 -0.81 2.19 12.73
C PRO A 93 0.52 1.55 12.33
N ARG A 94 0.52 0.74 11.31
CA ARG A 94 1.69 0.11 10.69
C ARG A 94 1.37 -0.29 9.26
N SER A 95 2.32 -0.06 8.38
CA SER A 95 2.37 -0.64 7.04
C SER A 95 3.64 -1.49 6.88
N ILE A 96 3.60 -2.50 6.07
CA ILE A 96 4.73 -3.40 5.79
C ILE A 96 4.97 -3.38 4.29
N THR A 97 6.13 -2.93 3.87
CA THR A 97 6.51 -2.92 2.47
C THR A 97 6.81 -4.34 1.96
N VAL A 98 6.91 -4.51 0.65
CA VAL A 98 7.26 -5.80 0.04
C VAL A 98 8.65 -6.24 0.52
N VAL A 99 9.61 -5.30 0.55
CA VAL A 99 10.97 -5.56 1.08
C VAL A 99 10.92 -6.02 2.52
N GLU A 100 10.22 -5.28 3.40
CA GLU A 100 10.09 -5.69 4.81
C GLU A 100 9.44 -7.06 4.97
N GLY A 101 8.35 -7.32 4.23
CA GLY A 101 7.62 -8.58 4.32
C GLY A 101 8.50 -9.78 3.90
N ILE A 102 9.20 -9.65 2.78
CA ILE A 102 10.11 -10.69 2.28
C ILE A 102 11.29 -10.89 3.24
N THR A 103 11.92 -9.80 3.69
CA THR A 103 13.05 -9.87 4.63
C THR A 103 12.66 -10.65 5.88
N ARG A 104 11.50 -10.37 6.48
CA ARG A 104 11.02 -11.08 7.68
C ARG A 104 10.78 -12.56 7.44
N ILE A 105 10.22 -12.94 6.29
CA ILE A 105 10.01 -14.36 5.96
C ILE A 105 11.35 -15.07 5.82
N CYS A 106 12.39 -14.37 5.40
CA CYS A 106 13.72 -14.89 5.18
C CYS A 106 14.64 -14.86 6.41
N GLU A 107 14.29 -14.13 7.49
CA GLU A 107 15.14 -13.95 8.69
C GLU A 107 15.68 -15.25 9.29
N ASP A 108 14.84 -16.29 9.37
CA ASP A 108 15.22 -17.62 9.93
C ASP A 108 15.58 -18.64 8.82
N THR A 109 15.84 -18.16 7.61
CA THR A 109 16.23 -19.00 6.47
C THR A 109 17.66 -18.71 6.08
N GLY A 110 18.21 -19.47 5.16
CA GLY A 110 19.51 -19.16 4.59
C GLY A 110 19.47 -18.18 3.39
N TRP A 111 18.34 -17.47 3.19
CA TRP A 111 18.22 -16.50 2.12
C TRP A 111 18.71 -15.12 2.55
N ASP A 112 19.52 -14.51 1.71
CA ASP A 112 19.97 -13.12 1.83
C ASP A 112 19.14 -12.24 0.89
N VAL A 113 18.52 -11.18 1.43
CA VAL A 113 17.61 -10.30 0.71
C VAL A 113 18.26 -8.92 0.57
N THR A 114 18.40 -8.46 -0.66
CA THR A 114 18.94 -7.13 -0.97
C THR A 114 17.98 -6.35 -1.85
N TYR A 115 17.85 -5.06 -1.60
CA TYR A 115 16.95 -4.15 -2.32
C TYR A 115 17.69 -3.17 -3.21
N ALA A 116 17.10 -2.87 -4.37
CA ALA A 116 17.47 -1.75 -5.22
C ALA A 116 16.22 -1.11 -5.85
N GLU A 117 16.13 0.21 -5.80
CA GLU A 117 15.00 0.94 -6.40
C GLU A 117 14.97 0.83 -7.93
N GLY A 118 16.13 0.94 -8.58
CA GLY A 118 16.29 0.83 -10.03
C GLY A 118 15.89 2.08 -10.79
N CYS A 119 14.65 2.52 -10.67
CA CYS A 119 14.15 3.71 -11.37
C CYS A 119 13.13 4.44 -10.51
N LEU A 120 12.76 5.65 -10.93
CA LEU A 120 11.62 6.36 -10.37
C LEU A 120 10.31 5.70 -10.82
N LEU A 121 9.22 6.00 -10.11
CA LEU A 121 7.89 5.46 -10.40
C LEU A 121 7.38 5.88 -11.78
N TYR A 122 7.69 7.10 -12.20
CA TYR A 122 7.31 7.67 -13.49
C TYR A 122 8.36 8.65 -14.02
N ASP A 123 8.22 9.06 -15.28
CA ASP A 123 9.09 10.03 -15.93
C ASP A 123 8.76 11.45 -15.45
N ASP A 124 9.25 11.85 -14.27
CA ASP A 124 9.00 13.15 -13.68
C ASP A 124 9.71 14.26 -14.47
N PRO A 125 8.97 15.18 -15.11
CA PRO A 125 9.55 16.26 -15.89
C PRO A 125 10.36 17.28 -15.06
N SER A 126 10.16 17.31 -13.75
CA SER A 126 10.94 18.16 -12.84
C SER A 126 12.32 17.60 -12.54
N VAL A 127 12.51 16.29 -12.75
CA VAL A 127 13.78 15.60 -12.57
C VAL A 127 14.55 15.55 -13.89
N ARG A 128 15.84 15.89 -13.86
CA ARG A 128 16.67 15.79 -15.07
C ARG A 128 16.65 14.33 -15.58
N LYS A 129 16.38 14.16 -16.90
CA LYS A 129 16.29 12.83 -17.55
C LYS A 129 17.42 11.86 -17.22
N VAL A 130 18.63 12.38 -17.02
CA VAL A 130 19.80 11.56 -16.66
C VAL A 130 19.65 10.89 -15.29
N PHE A 131 18.78 11.40 -14.42
CA PHE A 131 18.59 10.86 -13.06
C PHE A 131 17.35 9.97 -12.94
N GLN A 132 16.45 9.94 -13.91
CA GLN A 132 15.20 9.18 -13.81
C GLN A 132 15.44 7.67 -13.76
N ASN A 133 16.42 7.20 -14.53
CA ASN A 133 16.78 5.78 -14.63
C ASN A 133 18.24 5.52 -14.22
N TYR A 134 18.84 6.42 -13.45
CA TYR A 134 20.26 6.35 -13.12
C TYR A 134 20.64 5.15 -12.25
N ARG A 135 19.68 4.55 -11.56
CA ARG A 135 19.90 3.38 -10.70
C ARG A 135 19.60 2.04 -11.38
N ILE A 136 19.14 2.04 -12.65
CA ILE A 136 18.96 0.78 -13.40
C ILE A 136 20.23 -0.07 -13.43
N PRO A 137 21.43 0.48 -13.69
CA PRO A 137 22.65 -0.33 -13.67
C PRO A 137 22.94 -1.00 -12.32
N GLU A 138 22.60 -0.33 -11.20
CA GLU A 138 22.70 -0.90 -9.85
C GLU A 138 21.75 -2.10 -9.71
N ALA A 139 20.49 -1.95 -10.12
CA ALA A 139 19.48 -3.01 -10.05
C ALA A 139 19.85 -4.21 -10.95
N VAL A 140 20.40 -3.96 -12.14
CA VAL A 140 20.90 -5.02 -13.04
C VAL A 140 22.05 -5.76 -12.40
N ALA A 141 23.07 -5.07 -11.90
CA ALA A 141 24.22 -5.69 -11.24
C ALA A 141 23.79 -6.50 -10.00
N LEU A 142 22.82 -6.00 -9.24
CA LEU A 142 22.24 -6.74 -8.13
C LEU A 142 21.54 -8.01 -8.60
N ALA A 143 20.68 -7.93 -9.61
CA ALA A 143 19.97 -9.09 -10.16
C ALA A 143 20.94 -10.16 -10.70
N GLU A 144 21.97 -9.76 -11.41
CA GLU A 144 23.01 -10.65 -11.93
C GLU A 144 23.78 -11.37 -10.80
N SER A 145 23.86 -10.78 -9.63
CA SER A 145 24.55 -11.36 -8.47
C SER A 145 23.66 -12.28 -7.62
N CYS A 146 22.37 -12.35 -7.90
CA CYS A 146 21.38 -13.09 -7.12
C CYS A 146 20.84 -14.32 -7.86
N ASP A 147 20.28 -15.27 -7.10
CA ASP A 147 19.66 -16.49 -7.64
C ASP A 147 18.21 -16.23 -8.08
N LEU A 148 17.58 -15.19 -7.54
CA LEU A 148 16.20 -14.80 -7.81
C LEU A 148 16.08 -13.28 -7.77
N ALA A 149 15.26 -12.73 -8.65
CA ALA A 149 14.85 -11.35 -8.61
C ALA A 149 13.32 -11.23 -8.53
N ILE A 150 12.83 -10.42 -7.60
CA ILE A 150 11.44 -10.00 -7.51
C ILE A 150 11.37 -8.53 -7.93
N VAL A 151 10.61 -8.25 -8.99
CA VAL A 151 10.47 -6.90 -9.54
C VAL A 151 9.10 -6.35 -9.17
N CYS A 152 9.08 -5.27 -8.40
CA CYS A 152 7.86 -4.61 -7.90
C CYS A 152 7.64 -3.32 -8.68
N VAL A 153 6.69 -3.34 -9.58
CA VAL A 153 6.30 -2.21 -10.44
C VAL A 153 4.79 -2.00 -10.39
N GLY A 154 4.37 -0.77 -10.60
CA GLY A 154 2.94 -0.43 -10.59
C GLY A 154 2.77 1.07 -10.49
N LEU A 155 1.54 1.51 -10.37
CA LEU A 155 1.17 2.90 -10.07
C LEU A 155 0.82 3.03 -8.58
N ASP A 156 0.78 4.25 -8.10
CA ASP A 156 0.26 4.58 -6.78
C ASP A 156 -0.76 5.73 -6.86
N SER A 157 -1.33 6.10 -5.72
CA SER A 157 -2.36 7.14 -5.66
C SER A 157 -1.88 8.55 -6.02
N THR A 158 -0.58 8.77 -6.21
CA THR A 158 -0.02 10.04 -6.68
C THR A 158 -0.14 10.19 -8.19
N LEU A 159 -0.23 9.08 -8.92
CA LEU A 159 -0.38 9.02 -10.37
C LEU A 159 -1.83 8.73 -10.78
N GLU A 160 -2.46 7.75 -10.15
CA GLU A 160 -3.87 7.42 -10.34
C GLU A 160 -4.71 7.97 -9.19
N GLY A 161 -4.92 9.27 -9.18
CA GLY A 161 -5.77 9.96 -8.23
C GLY A 161 -7.14 10.27 -8.80
N GLU A 162 -8.19 10.27 -7.97
CA GLU A 162 -9.55 10.60 -8.41
C GLU A 162 -9.67 12.05 -8.95
N GLN A 163 -8.76 12.93 -8.57
CA GLN A 163 -8.79 14.34 -8.95
C GLN A 163 -7.97 14.70 -10.20
N GLY A 164 -7.46 13.74 -10.89
CA GLY A 164 -6.72 13.93 -12.13
C GLY A 164 -5.58 12.94 -12.27
N ASP A 165 -5.58 12.25 -13.38
CA ASP A 165 -4.46 11.43 -13.82
C ASP A 165 -3.35 12.35 -14.34
N VAL A 166 -2.11 12.01 -14.11
CA VAL A 166 -0.94 12.76 -14.57
C VAL A 166 -0.45 12.21 -15.89
#